data_776b909a2b3a9f8e1768c42a86ccd959
#
_entry.id   776b909a2b3a9f8e1768c42a86ccd959
#
_cell.length_a   1.000
_cell.length_b   1.000
_cell.length_c   1.000
_cell.angle_alpha   90.00
_cell.angle_beta   90.00
_cell.angle_gamma   90.00
#
_symmetry.space_group_name_H-M   'P 1'
#
loop_
_entity.id
_entity.type
_entity.pdbx_description
1 polymer ?
#
loop_
_entity_poly.entity_id
_entity_poly.type
_entity_poly.pdbx_seq_one_letter_code
_entity_poly.pdbx_strand_id
1 'polypeptide(L)'
;PAIVNDNDYFSFSLFADDYTENKEWDLTMPLTESDVLLSTLIIKDLNISASDSSFLYMINTTGDTVLAIGIMNEVVWNSIDSVSIIGVPQKILFIGDNLSGRVEYQILKR
;
A
#
# COMPACT_ATOMS: atom_id res chain seq x y z
N PRO A 1 1.40 13.43 -2.43
CA PRO A 1 0.96 12.19 -3.06
C PRO A 1 -0.40 12.34 -3.74
N ALA A 2 -0.57 11.66 -4.86
CA ALA A 2 -1.84 11.62 -5.55
C ALA A 2 -2.64 10.39 -5.07
N ILE A 3 -3.87 10.61 -4.63
CA ILE A 3 -4.73 9.59 -4.01
C ILE A 3 -6.02 9.46 -4.79
N VAL A 4 -6.42 8.21 -5.07
CA VAL A 4 -7.77 7.85 -5.52
C VAL A 4 -8.33 6.84 -4.52
N ASN A 5 -9.51 7.09 -3.99
CA ASN A 5 -10.12 6.25 -2.96
C ASN A 5 -11.63 6.11 -3.24
N ASP A 6 -11.95 5.18 -4.14
CA ASP A 6 -13.28 4.95 -4.67
C ASP A 6 -13.88 3.63 -4.19
N ASN A 7 -15.10 3.32 -4.63
CA ASN A 7 -15.84 2.13 -4.21
C ASN A 7 -15.23 0.80 -4.66
N ASP A 8 -14.43 0.79 -5.71
CA ASP A 8 -13.83 -0.44 -6.26
C ASP A 8 -12.33 -0.30 -6.52
N TYR A 9 -11.75 0.84 -6.16
CA TYR A 9 -10.38 1.17 -6.50
C TYR A 9 -9.75 2.11 -5.47
N PHE A 10 -8.54 1.77 -5.07
CA PHE A 10 -7.67 2.65 -4.29
C PHE A 10 -6.32 2.75 -4.99
N SER A 11 -5.79 3.94 -5.11
CA SER A 11 -4.41 4.11 -5.54
C SER A 11 -3.73 5.25 -4.81
N PHE A 12 -2.43 5.09 -4.65
CA PHE A 12 -1.59 6.16 -4.15
C PHE A 12 -0.31 6.20 -4.97
N SER A 13 0.11 7.40 -5.31
CA SER A 13 1.30 7.64 -6.13
C SER A 13 2.13 8.73 -5.48
N LEU A 14 3.41 8.48 -5.31
CA LEU A 14 4.33 9.36 -4.63
C LEU A 14 5.65 9.50 -5.41
N PHE A 15 6.03 10.73 -5.71
CA PHE A 15 7.40 11.08 -6.09
C PHE A 15 8.10 11.55 -4.83
N ALA A 16 8.86 10.68 -4.20
CA ALA A 16 9.52 10.96 -2.94
C ALA A 16 10.87 11.63 -3.17
N ASP A 17 11.15 12.62 -2.32
CA ASP A 17 12.45 13.30 -2.25
C ASP A 17 12.74 13.59 -0.78
N ASP A 18 13.63 12.80 -0.18
CA ASP A 18 13.91 12.80 1.25
C ASP A 18 12.64 12.73 2.10
N TYR A 19 11.70 11.89 1.68
CA TYR A 19 10.37 11.81 2.27
C TYR A 19 10.41 11.08 3.61
N THR A 20 10.01 11.77 4.67
CA THR A 20 9.97 11.24 6.04
C THR A 20 8.64 11.62 6.68
N GLU A 21 7.54 11.09 6.14
CA GLU A 21 6.19 11.33 6.65
C GLU A 21 5.43 10.02 6.74
N ASN A 22 4.50 9.96 7.69
CA ASN A 22 3.55 8.86 7.82
C ASN A 22 2.20 9.30 7.28
N LYS A 23 1.61 8.50 6.41
CA LYS A 23 0.28 8.74 5.84
C LYS A 23 -0.61 7.55 6.12
N GLU A 24 -1.88 7.82 6.39
CA GLU A 24 -2.88 6.80 6.66
C GLU A 24 -4.14 7.14 5.89
N TRP A 25 -4.73 6.14 5.23
CA TRP A 25 -5.98 6.30 4.49
C TRP A 25 -6.95 5.20 4.88
N ASP A 26 -8.19 5.60 5.18
CA ASP A 26 -9.28 4.65 5.36
C ASP A 26 -9.82 4.26 3.99
N LEU A 27 -9.93 2.96 3.73
CA LEU A 27 -10.50 2.48 2.49
C LEU A 27 -12.01 2.70 2.49
N THR A 28 -12.53 3.25 1.39
CA THR A 28 -13.96 3.50 1.23
C THR A 28 -14.68 2.41 0.45
N MET A 29 -13.96 1.47 -0.16
CA MET A 29 -14.59 0.40 -0.92
C MET A 29 -15.35 -0.55 0.00
N PRO A 30 -16.63 -0.83 -0.27
CA PRO A 30 -17.39 -1.82 0.50
C PRO A 30 -16.93 -3.23 0.10
N LEU A 31 -16.49 -4.00 1.08
CA LEU A 31 -15.94 -5.33 0.85
C LEU A 31 -16.72 -6.37 1.64
N THR A 32 -16.91 -7.53 1.01
CA THR A 32 -17.54 -8.71 1.60
C THR A 32 -16.61 -9.90 1.48
N GLU A 33 -16.92 -11.00 2.16
CA GLU A 33 -16.11 -12.22 2.13
C GLU A 33 -16.01 -12.85 0.74
N SER A 34 -16.91 -12.51 -0.18
CA SER A 34 -16.87 -13.03 -1.55
C SER A 34 -15.96 -12.22 -2.48
N ASP A 35 -15.46 -11.07 -2.02
CA ASP A 35 -14.62 -10.21 -2.83
C ASP A 35 -13.17 -10.69 -2.87
N VAL A 36 -12.52 -10.36 -3.98
CA VAL A 36 -11.10 -10.62 -4.21
C VAL A 36 -10.42 -9.29 -4.53
N LEU A 37 -9.25 -9.07 -3.95
CA LEU A 37 -8.45 -7.87 -4.16
C LEU A 37 -7.23 -8.18 -5.01
N LEU A 38 -7.02 -7.37 -6.04
CA LEU A 38 -5.80 -7.37 -6.83
C LEU A 38 -4.98 -6.16 -6.41
N SER A 39 -3.78 -6.40 -5.86
CA SER A 39 -2.86 -5.36 -5.43
C SER A 39 -1.65 -5.30 -6.35
N THR A 40 -1.20 -4.09 -6.67
CA THR A 40 0.01 -3.85 -7.47
C THR A 40 0.87 -2.80 -6.80
N LEU A 41 2.16 -3.09 -6.65
CA LEU A 41 3.14 -2.15 -6.12
C LEU A 41 4.28 -2.01 -7.13
N ILE A 42 4.59 -0.77 -7.48
CA ILE A 42 5.69 -0.41 -8.37
C ILE A 42 6.61 0.56 -7.64
N ILE A 43 7.88 0.18 -7.54
CA ILE A 43 8.92 1.03 -6.95
C ILE A 43 10.02 1.20 -7.98
N LYS A 44 10.31 2.45 -8.35
CA LYS A 44 11.33 2.81 -9.33
C LYS A 44 12.16 4.00 -8.86
N ASP A 45 13.33 4.16 -9.47
CA ASP A 45 14.25 5.28 -9.24
C ASP A 45 14.62 5.40 -7.75
N LEU A 46 14.74 4.26 -7.09
CA LEU A 46 14.95 4.20 -5.64
C LEU A 46 16.38 4.61 -5.29
N ASN A 47 16.49 5.57 -4.37
CA ASN A 47 17.75 6.00 -3.78
C ASN A 47 17.58 6.08 -2.27
N ILE A 48 18.09 5.10 -1.55
CA ILE A 48 17.97 4.99 -0.09
C ILE A 48 19.28 4.48 0.50
N SER A 49 19.48 4.75 1.79
CA SER A 49 20.56 4.14 2.59
C SER A 49 20.09 2.81 3.16
N ALA A 50 21.02 1.93 3.47
CA ALA A 50 20.72 0.61 4.07
C ALA A 50 20.04 0.71 5.46
N SER A 51 20.18 1.86 6.13
CA SER A 51 19.57 2.11 7.43
C SER A 51 18.14 2.67 7.34
N ASP A 52 17.69 3.08 6.15
CA ASP A 52 16.37 3.67 5.97
C ASP A 52 15.31 2.56 5.97
N SER A 53 14.18 2.84 6.63
CA SER A 53 13.12 1.85 6.84
C SER A 53 11.75 2.43 6.49
N SER A 54 11.43 2.44 5.20
CA SER A 54 10.10 2.81 4.70
C SER A 54 9.25 1.57 4.51
N PHE A 55 7.96 1.66 4.86
CA PHE A 55 7.04 0.51 4.84
C PHE A 55 5.67 0.90 4.31
N LEU A 56 5.03 -0.08 3.68
CA LEU A 56 3.62 -0.03 3.31
C LEU A 56 2.88 -1.14 4.04
N TYR A 57 1.80 -0.78 4.71
CA TYR A 57 0.96 -1.74 5.46
C TYR A 57 -0.48 -1.67 5.01
N MET A 58 -1.13 -2.82 5.00
CA MET A 58 -2.59 -2.93 4.93
C MET A 58 -3.09 -3.54 6.24
N ILE A 59 -4.09 -2.90 6.86
CA ILE A 59 -4.64 -3.29 8.14
C ILE A 59 -6.13 -3.60 7.95
N ASN A 60 -6.59 -4.72 8.49
CA ASN A 60 -7.99 -5.13 8.39
C ASN A 60 -8.86 -4.55 9.53
N THR A 61 -10.16 -4.81 9.49
CA THR A 61 -11.12 -4.29 10.46
C THR A 61 -10.93 -4.80 11.89
N THR A 62 -10.21 -5.90 12.06
CA THR A 62 -9.87 -6.43 13.40
C THR A 62 -8.55 -5.89 13.94
N GLY A 63 -7.87 -5.03 13.17
CA GLY A 63 -6.61 -4.42 13.56
C GLY A 63 -5.37 -5.23 13.20
N ASP A 64 -5.53 -6.33 12.47
CA ASP A 64 -4.41 -7.16 12.05
C ASP A 64 -3.73 -6.57 10.80
N THR A 65 -2.41 -6.64 10.76
CA THR A 65 -1.64 -6.31 9.57
C THR A 65 -1.67 -7.49 8.62
N VAL A 66 -2.33 -7.31 7.46
CA VAL A 66 -2.50 -8.38 6.47
C VAL A 66 -1.56 -8.26 5.29
N LEU A 67 -0.87 -7.14 5.17
CA LEU A 67 0.18 -6.89 4.20
C LEU A 67 1.23 -5.99 4.84
N ALA A 68 2.51 -6.38 4.71
CA ALA A 68 3.63 -5.57 5.17
C ALA A 68 4.74 -5.66 4.13
N ILE A 69 5.08 -4.53 3.51
CA ILE A 69 6.12 -4.46 2.48
C ILE A 69 7.15 -3.43 2.88
N GLY A 70 8.40 -3.87 3.05
CA GLY A 70 9.53 -2.98 3.22
C GLY A 70 9.99 -2.45 1.86
N ILE A 71 10.23 -1.15 1.76
CA ILE A 71 10.65 -0.51 0.53
C ILE A 71 12.18 -0.48 0.49
N MET A 72 12.77 -1.54 -0.01
CA MET A 72 14.22 -1.76 0.00
C MET A 72 14.82 -1.90 -1.39
N ASN A 73 14.01 -2.26 -2.39
CA ASN A 73 14.46 -2.52 -3.75
C ASN A 73 13.47 -1.97 -4.75
N GLU A 74 13.95 -1.69 -5.95
CA GLU A 74 13.08 -1.46 -7.08
C GLU A 74 12.36 -2.77 -7.41
N VAL A 75 11.03 -2.69 -7.59
CA VAL A 75 10.20 -3.88 -7.76
C VAL A 75 8.91 -3.57 -8.51
N VAL A 76 8.41 -4.56 -9.23
CA VAL A 76 7.01 -4.63 -9.67
C VAL A 76 6.43 -5.86 -9.00
N TRP A 77 5.45 -5.67 -8.14
CA TRP A 77 4.88 -6.73 -7.32
C TRP A 77 3.35 -6.75 -7.45
N ASN A 78 2.80 -7.95 -7.52
CA ASN A 78 1.35 -8.17 -7.59
C ASN A 78 0.94 -9.23 -6.58
N SER A 79 -0.27 -9.09 -6.04
CA SER A 79 -0.89 -10.17 -5.27
C SER A 79 -2.40 -10.21 -5.52
N ILE A 80 -2.96 -11.41 -5.35
CA ILE A 80 -4.41 -11.65 -5.38
C ILE A 80 -4.77 -12.23 -4.02
N ASP A 81 -5.67 -11.55 -3.31
CA ASP A 81 -6.05 -11.91 -1.96
C ASP A 81 -7.57 -12.03 -1.83
N SER A 82 -8.04 -13.13 -1.26
CA SER A 82 -9.45 -13.32 -0.93
C SER A 82 -9.75 -12.65 0.41
N VAL A 83 -10.78 -11.82 0.44
CA VAL A 83 -11.23 -11.14 1.67
C VAL A 83 -11.61 -12.14 2.75
N SER A 84 -12.15 -13.31 2.37
CA SER A 84 -12.48 -14.39 3.30
C SER A 84 -11.25 -14.92 4.08
N ILE A 85 -10.05 -14.73 3.53
CA ILE A 85 -8.79 -15.21 4.14
C ILE A 85 -8.11 -14.10 4.94
N ILE A 86 -7.96 -12.92 4.35
CA ILE A 86 -7.21 -11.82 4.99
C ILE A 86 -8.07 -10.95 5.90
N GLY A 87 -9.39 -11.10 5.86
CA GLY A 87 -10.32 -10.18 6.52
C GLY A 87 -10.61 -8.95 5.66
N VAL A 88 -11.55 -8.12 6.13
CA VAL A 88 -11.92 -6.90 5.39
C VAL A 88 -10.85 -5.84 5.60
N PRO A 89 -10.13 -5.43 4.55
CA PRO A 89 -9.17 -4.34 4.65
C PRO A 89 -9.84 -3.03 5.03
N GLN A 90 -9.23 -2.29 5.94
CA GLN A 90 -9.78 -1.04 6.44
C GLN A 90 -8.86 0.14 6.17
N LYS A 91 -7.55 -0.03 6.33
CA LYS A 91 -6.58 1.07 6.27
C LYS A 91 -5.38 0.71 5.44
N ILE A 92 -4.84 1.72 4.77
CA ILE A 92 -3.50 1.68 4.18
C ILE A 92 -2.64 2.67 4.96
N LEU A 93 -1.49 2.21 5.43
CA LEU A 93 -0.52 3.01 6.16
C LEU A 93 0.80 3.02 5.39
N PHE A 94 1.32 4.20 5.13
CA PHE A 94 2.62 4.37 4.52
C PHE A 94 3.54 5.12 5.48
N ILE A 95 4.70 4.53 5.75
CA ILE A 95 5.72 5.11 6.63
C ILE A 95 6.94 5.41 5.79
N GLY A 96 7.28 6.70 5.66
CA GLY A 96 8.47 7.14 4.95
C GLY A 96 9.62 7.42 5.91
N ASP A 97 10.83 7.01 5.51
CA ASP A 97 12.06 7.24 6.25
C ASP A 97 13.17 7.56 5.25
N ASN A 98 13.41 8.85 5.02
CA ASN A 98 14.39 9.36 4.06
C ASN A 98 14.28 8.71 2.68
N LEU A 99 13.04 8.52 2.23
CA LEU A 99 12.75 7.85 0.97
C LEU A 99 12.91 8.80 -0.21
N SER A 100 13.66 8.38 -1.22
CA SER A 100 13.70 9.04 -2.52
C SER A 100 13.41 8.01 -3.60
N GLY A 101 12.46 8.30 -4.48
CA GLY A 101 12.03 7.40 -5.56
C GLY A 101 10.55 7.53 -5.88
N ARG A 102 10.10 6.68 -6.80
CA ARG A 102 8.68 6.58 -7.19
C ARG A 102 8.05 5.38 -6.51
N VAL A 103 6.94 5.61 -5.85
CA VAL A 103 6.12 4.54 -5.25
C VAL A 103 4.71 4.67 -5.78
N GLU A 104 4.20 3.61 -6.39
CA GLU A 104 2.83 3.52 -6.88
C GLU A 104 2.19 2.26 -6.32
N TYR A 105 1.06 2.40 -5.65
CA TYR A 105 0.33 1.29 -5.07
C TYR A 105 -1.14 1.36 -5.48
N GLN A 106 -1.69 0.22 -5.89
CA GLN A 106 -3.07 0.12 -6.34
C GLN A 106 -3.75 -1.10 -5.74
N ILE A 107 -5.01 -0.94 -5.38
CA ILE A 107 -5.89 -2.05 -4.99
C ILE A 107 -7.13 -1.97 -5.88
N LEU A 108 -7.43 -3.07 -6.57
CA LEU A 108 -8.62 -3.22 -7.40
C LEU A 108 -9.51 -4.32 -6.82
N LYS A 109 -10.76 -4.00 -6.57
CA LYS A 109 -11.76 -4.98 -6.15
C LYS A 109 -12.31 -5.72 -7.38
N ARG A 110 -12.39 -7.00 -7.27
CA ARG A 110 -12.95 -7.89 -8.30
C ARG A 110 -14.24 -8.54 -7.86
#